data_fc13e2712972d24d3440642b6345d035
#
_entry.id   fc13e2712972d24d3440642b6345d035
#
_cell.length_a   1.000
_cell.length_b   1.000
_cell.length_c   1.000
_cell.angle_alpha   90.00
_cell.angle_beta   90.00
_cell.angle_gamma   90.00
#
_symmetry.space_group_name_H-M   'P 1'
#
loop_
_entity.id
_entity.type
_entity.pdbx_description
1 polymer ?
#
loop_
_entity_poly.entity_id
_entity_poly.type
_entity_poly.pdbx_seq_one_letter_code
_entity_poly.pdbx_strand_id
1 'polypeptide(L)'
;MDFSFSDDQRLIRDTVREFMEAEVRPTIRERDREGKFSADELRKLGEMGCCGMLVPEEWGGAGADTISYVLMLEEVARIDAAMAVALSVTNSVIAMPLLKHGSESQLKKYLPRLARGETLGAFCLTEPQAGSDASAIATRAVRHGSVYRLNGTKSWVTNGGHAGVYIIFAKTDPAAGSKGVSAFLVEPSFPGFRVARFEDKMGLRTSHSAELSLVDCEVPEENRLGDEGHGLRVAFEGLDGGRIGIGAQGVGIAQGALEASAAYAKQRRAFGKTIGEFQAIQWMLADMQTEIEAARCLVQHAAWLRDSGARTIGPHSARAKLYSSEMVNRVVAKAVQIHGSQGFSRESDVERMYRDARVLTTYEGTSEIQRMVIARDLLGQTRERADSRGAEPVAAGAAASPRAGERFTGGR
;
A
#
# COMPACT_ATOMS: atom_id res chain seq x y z
N MET A 1 -24.06 3.29 13.38
CA MET A 1 -22.87 3.28 12.50
C MET A 1 -23.18 4.25 11.37
N ASP A 2 -22.37 5.28 11.17
CA ASP A 2 -22.53 6.19 10.03
C ASP A 2 -21.55 5.75 8.95
N PHE A 3 -22.05 5.49 7.75
CA PHE A 3 -21.27 5.09 6.57
C PHE A 3 -21.09 6.26 5.59
N SER A 4 -21.54 7.47 5.95
CA SER A 4 -21.38 8.63 5.09
C SER A 4 -19.93 9.15 5.15
N PHE A 5 -19.42 9.57 4.01
CA PHE A 5 -18.15 10.28 3.94
C PHE A 5 -18.34 11.75 4.31
N SER A 6 -17.31 12.37 4.90
CA SER A 6 -17.24 13.81 5.10
C SER A 6 -17.19 14.56 3.75
N ASP A 7 -17.40 15.87 3.78
CA ASP A 7 -17.28 16.69 2.57
C ASP A 7 -15.87 16.66 2.00
N ASP A 8 -14.84 16.69 2.86
CA ASP A 8 -13.44 16.61 2.45
C ASP A 8 -13.09 15.26 1.82
N GLN A 9 -13.57 14.15 2.42
CA GLN A 9 -13.37 12.81 1.87
C GLN A 9 -14.02 12.68 0.48
N ARG A 10 -15.24 13.22 0.30
CA ARG A 10 -15.90 13.27 -1.01
C ARG A 10 -15.12 14.12 -2.01
N LEU A 11 -14.68 15.32 -1.59
CA LEU A 11 -13.90 16.22 -2.44
C LEU A 11 -12.61 15.57 -2.94
N ILE A 12 -11.84 14.93 -2.05
CA ILE A 12 -10.61 14.22 -2.41
C ILE A 12 -10.91 13.11 -3.43
N ARG A 13 -11.89 12.26 -3.16
CA ARG A 13 -12.30 11.18 -4.07
C ARG A 13 -12.66 11.73 -5.44
N ASP A 14 -13.53 12.73 -5.50
CA ASP A 14 -14.10 13.24 -6.75
C ASP A 14 -13.02 13.99 -7.57
N THR A 15 -12.14 14.75 -6.91
CA THR A 15 -11.00 15.44 -7.54
C THR A 15 -10.01 14.44 -8.16
N VAL A 16 -9.67 13.38 -7.42
CA VAL A 16 -8.77 12.34 -7.94
C VAL A 16 -9.43 11.58 -9.08
N ARG A 17 -10.73 11.25 -8.98
CA ARG A 17 -11.49 10.62 -10.06
C ARG A 17 -11.45 11.45 -11.34
N GLU A 18 -11.73 12.75 -11.24
CA GLU A 18 -11.72 13.67 -12.39
C GLU A 18 -10.33 13.69 -13.06
N PHE A 19 -9.27 13.85 -12.28
CA PHE A 19 -7.91 13.81 -12.79
C PHE A 19 -7.58 12.49 -13.51
N MET A 20 -7.92 11.36 -12.89
CA MET A 20 -7.63 10.04 -13.45
C MET A 20 -8.39 9.79 -14.77
N GLU A 21 -9.64 10.27 -14.88
CA GLU A 21 -10.43 10.16 -16.12
C GLU A 21 -9.87 11.06 -17.22
N ALA A 22 -9.50 12.30 -16.89
CA ALA A 22 -9.07 13.28 -17.88
C ALA A 22 -7.63 13.07 -18.36
N GLU A 23 -6.70 12.79 -17.45
CA GLU A 23 -5.27 12.81 -17.75
C GLU A 23 -4.66 11.40 -17.92
N VAL A 24 -5.16 10.39 -17.18
CA VAL A 24 -4.54 9.07 -17.13
C VAL A 24 -5.22 8.06 -18.05
N ARG A 25 -6.56 8.01 -18.05
CA ARG A 25 -7.32 7.05 -18.88
C ARG A 25 -6.96 7.10 -20.36
N PRO A 26 -6.77 8.26 -21.02
CA PRO A 26 -6.45 8.32 -22.44
C PRO A 26 -5.12 7.68 -22.81
N THR A 27 -4.16 7.63 -21.89
CA THR A 27 -2.75 7.26 -22.18
C THR A 27 -2.33 5.92 -21.58
N ILE A 28 -3.10 5.37 -20.63
CA ILE A 28 -2.68 4.19 -19.86
C ILE A 28 -2.39 2.96 -20.72
N ARG A 29 -3.16 2.71 -21.77
CA ARG A 29 -2.96 1.54 -22.65
C ARG A 29 -1.63 1.59 -23.39
N GLU A 30 -1.26 2.76 -23.89
CA GLU A 30 0.02 2.97 -24.58
C GLU A 30 1.19 2.80 -23.59
N ARG A 31 1.11 3.46 -22.43
CA ARG A 31 2.13 3.34 -21.38
C ARG A 31 2.29 1.90 -20.88
N ASP A 32 1.19 1.14 -20.72
CA ASP A 32 1.26 -0.29 -20.34
C ASP A 32 1.94 -1.12 -21.44
N ARG A 33 1.62 -0.89 -22.72
CA ARG A 33 2.28 -1.58 -23.84
C ARG A 33 3.78 -1.36 -23.87
N GLU A 34 4.20 -0.12 -23.67
CA GLU A 34 5.60 0.30 -23.68
C GLU A 34 6.33 -0.05 -22.37
N GLY A 35 5.60 -0.31 -21.29
CA GLY A 35 6.17 -0.43 -19.94
C GLY A 35 6.75 0.89 -19.45
N LYS A 36 6.17 2.02 -19.85
CA LYS A 36 6.66 3.36 -19.53
C LYS A 36 6.24 3.77 -18.13
N PHE A 37 7.21 4.16 -17.31
CA PHE A 37 6.95 4.66 -15.96
C PHE A 37 6.12 5.97 -15.98
N SER A 38 5.12 6.07 -15.08
CA SER A 38 4.15 7.18 -15.03
C SER A 38 4.69 8.40 -14.27
N ALA A 39 5.88 8.88 -14.61
CA ALA A 39 6.57 9.93 -13.85
C ALA A 39 5.80 11.27 -13.81
N ASP A 40 5.30 11.72 -14.97
CA ASP A 40 4.62 13.01 -15.08
C ASP A 40 3.27 12.99 -14.37
N GLU A 41 2.51 11.90 -14.51
CA GLU A 41 1.22 11.73 -13.85
C GLU A 41 1.38 11.61 -12.33
N LEU A 42 2.39 10.86 -11.85
CA LEU A 42 2.70 10.77 -10.43
C LEU A 42 3.13 12.11 -9.84
N ARG A 43 3.90 12.91 -10.58
CA ARG A 43 4.26 14.26 -10.17
C ARG A 43 3.03 15.15 -10.01
N LYS A 44 2.11 15.15 -10.98
CA LYS A 44 0.84 15.90 -10.91
C LYS A 44 -0.01 15.46 -9.71
N LEU A 45 -0.11 14.14 -9.44
CA LEU A 45 -0.78 13.63 -8.24
C LEU A 45 -0.07 14.06 -6.96
N GLY A 46 1.26 14.19 -6.98
CA GLY A 46 2.03 14.77 -5.87
C GLY A 46 1.68 16.23 -5.61
N GLU A 47 1.56 17.04 -6.66
CA GLU A 47 1.11 18.45 -6.59
C GLU A 47 -0.32 18.58 -6.01
N MET A 48 -1.15 17.54 -6.20
CA MET A 48 -2.49 17.43 -5.61
C MET A 48 -2.47 16.87 -4.16
N GLY A 49 -1.30 16.61 -3.57
CA GLY A 49 -1.13 16.09 -2.21
C GLY A 49 -1.22 14.56 -2.08
N CYS A 50 -1.42 13.82 -3.18
CA CYS A 50 -1.61 12.36 -3.13
C CYS A 50 -0.36 11.58 -2.68
N CYS A 51 0.85 12.12 -2.86
CA CYS A 51 2.10 11.51 -2.40
C CYS A 51 2.31 11.63 -0.88
N GLY A 52 1.69 12.64 -0.25
CA GLY A 52 1.79 12.94 1.19
C GLY A 52 0.44 12.94 1.89
N MET A 53 -0.52 12.11 1.46
CA MET A 53 -1.87 12.09 2.01
C MET A 53 -1.90 11.93 3.53
N LEU A 54 -1.10 11.00 4.06
CA LEU A 54 -1.00 10.69 5.49
C LEU A 54 0.07 11.49 6.23
N VAL A 55 0.85 12.33 5.54
CA VAL A 55 1.90 13.15 6.14
C VAL A 55 1.28 14.41 6.73
N PRO A 56 1.56 14.78 8.00
CA PRO A 56 1.07 16.02 8.59
C PRO A 56 1.45 17.26 7.79
N GLU A 57 0.61 18.29 7.86
CA GLU A 57 0.82 19.59 7.17
C GLU A 57 2.14 20.25 7.55
N GLU A 58 2.58 20.13 8.81
CA GLU A 58 3.87 20.68 9.29
C GLU A 58 5.08 20.14 8.53
N TRP A 59 4.93 18.95 7.90
CA TRP A 59 5.94 18.31 7.05
C TRP A 59 5.60 18.41 5.55
N GLY A 60 4.64 19.26 5.19
CA GLY A 60 4.25 19.52 3.80
C GLY A 60 3.33 18.51 3.18
N GLY A 61 2.69 17.66 3.98
CA GLY A 61 1.66 16.70 3.54
C GLY A 61 0.25 17.28 3.60
N ALA A 62 -0.74 16.44 3.27
CA ALA A 62 -2.16 16.81 3.29
C ALA A 62 -2.80 16.66 4.69
N GLY A 63 -2.16 15.96 5.63
CA GLY A 63 -2.69 15.71 6.97
C GLY A 63 -4.04 14.98 6.99
N ALA A 64 -4.36 14.27 5.91
CA ALA A 64 -5.65 13.62 5.74
C ALA A 64 -5.73 12.29 6.53
N ASP A 65 -6.95 11.83 6.76
CA ASP A 65 -7.21 10.56 7.43
C ASP A 65 -6.98 9.33 6.52
N THR A 66 -6.97 8.14 7.11
CA THR A 66 -6.77 6.89 6.37
C THR A 66 -7.96 6.56 5.46
N ILE A 67 -9.17 7.04 5.77
CA ILE A 67 -10.33 6.89 4.88
C ILE A 67 -10.11 7.68 3.59
N SER A 68 -9.66 8.93 3.66
CA SER A 68 -9.28 9.75 2.50
C SER A 68 -8.20 9.08 1.65
N TYR A 69 -7.19 8.52 2.30
CA TYR A 69 -6.12 7.78 1.64
C TYR A 69 -6.63 6.55 0.88
N VAL A 70 -7.53 5.74 1.45
CA VAL A 70 -8.07 4.57 0.74
C VAL A 70 -9.00 4.97 -0.39
N LEU A 71 -9.78 6.05 -0.25
CA LEU A 71 -10.62 6.58 -1.33
C LEU A 71 -9.77 7.08 -2.52
N MET A 72 -8.70 7.80 -2.24
CA MET A 72 -7.74 8.23 -3.26
C MET A 72 -7.14 7.03 -4.00
N LEU A 73 -6.65 6.02 -3.28
CA LEU A 73 -6.06 4.82 -3.89
C LEU A 73 -7.07 4.01 -4.70
N GLU A 74 -8.32 3.92 -4.26
CA GLU A 74 -9.39 3.25 -4.98
C GLU A 74 -9.62 3.92 -6.36
N GLU A 75 -9.71 5.26 -6.39
CA GLU A 75 -9.90 6.00 -7.64
C GLU A 75 -8.70 5.92 -8.59
N VAL A 76 -7.48 5.97 -8.06
CA VAL A 76 -6.27 5.78 -8.86
C VAL A 76 -6.23 4.36 -9.44
N ALA A 77 -6.44 3.33 -8.61
CA ALA A 77 -6.39 1.93 -9.04
C ALA A 77 -7.50 1.53 -10.00
N ARG A 78 -8.63 2.23 -9.97
CA ARG A 78 -9.75 2.04 -10.91
C ARG A 78 -9.32 2.24 -12.37
N ILE A 79 -8.29 3.03 -12.59
CA ILE A 79 -7.73 3.32 -13.92
C ILE A 79 -6.32 2.76 -14.06
N ASP A 80 -5.42 3.04 -13.12
CA ASP A 80 -4.02 2.62 -13.17
C ASP A 80 -3.56 2.06 -11.81
N ALA A 81 -3.60 0.75 -11.69
CA ALA A 81 -3.16 0.04 -10.49
C ALA A 81 -1.66 0.19 -10.20
N ALA A 82 -0.85 0.43 -11.21
CA ALA A 82 0.58 0.62 -11.06
C ALA A 82 0.92 1.97 -10.41
N MET A 83 0.17 3.03 -10.74
CA MET A 83 0.30 4.32 -10.05
C MET A 83 -0.18 4.20 -8.59
N ALA A 84 -1.26 3.46 -8.35
CA ALA A 84 -1.77 3.26 -6.98
C ALA A 84 -0.73 2.61 -6.07
N VAL A 85 0.01 1.57 -6.53
CA VAL A 85 1.06 0.96 -5.72
C VAL A 85 2.25 1.90 -5.51
N ALA A 86 2.62 2.73 -6.48
CA ALA A 86 3.69 3.71 -6.32
C ALA A 86 3.37 4.73 -5.22
N LEU A 87 2.12 5.24 -5.20
CA LEU A 87 1.60 6.13 -4.15
C LEU A 87 1.48 5.41 -2.80
N SER A 88 0.98 4.17 -2.81
CA SER A 88 0.83 3.38 -1.58
C SER A 88 2.18 3.15 -0.90
N VAL A 89 3.21 2.77 -1.63
CA VAL A 89 4.57 2.59 -1.08
C VAL A 89 5.08 3.88 -0.47
N THR A 90 4.96 5.00 -1.18
CA THR A 90 5.45 6.31 -0.68
C THR A 90 4.74 6.73 0.62
N ASN A 91 3.41 6.64 0.66
CA ASN A 91 2.62 7.02 1.85
C ASN A 91 2.81 6.07 3.02
N SER A 92 2.68 4.75 2.81
CA SER A 92 2.50 3.79 3.91
C SER A 92 3.78 3.18 4.44
N VAL A 93 4.66 2.69 3.55
CA VAL A 93 5.88 1.96 3.97
C VAL A 93 7.15 2.81 3.95
N ILE A 94 7.04 4.08 3.50
CA ILE A 94 8.15 5.04 3.54
C ILE A 94 7.83 6.19 4.50
N ALA A 95 6.79 6.99 4.23
CA ALA A 95 6.50 8.18 5.03
C ALA A 95 6.10 7.82 6.47
N MET A 96 5.26 6.81 6.69
CA MET A 96 4.82 6.43 8.04
C MET A 96 5.95 5.87 8.92
N PRO A 97 6.81 4.93 8.47
CA PRO A 97 7.99 4.54 9.22
C PRO A 97 8.94 5.70 9.49
N LEU A 98 9.13 6.60 8.54
CA LEU A 98 9.96 7.79 8.71
C LEU A 98 9.40 8.72 9.80
N LEU A 99 8.09 9.02 9.77
CA LEU A 99 7.40 9.81 10.81
C LEU A 99 7.52 9.19 12.20
N LYS A 100 7.47 7.86 12.30
CA LYS A 100 7.45 7.16 13.58
C LYS A 100 8.84 6.94 14.18
N HIS A 101 9.85 6.73 13.34
CA HIS A 101 11.18 6.27 13.76
C HIS A 101 12.31 7.22 13.33
N GLY A 102 12.02 8.22 12.49
CA GLY A 102 13.02 9.17 12.01
C GLY A 102 13.41 10.19 13.04
N SER A 103 14.66 10.64 12.98
CA SER A 103 15.12 11.85 13.68
C SER A 103 14.54 13.10 13.04
N GLU A 104 14.50 14.20 13.78
CA GLU A 104 14.02 15.50 13.26
C GLU A 104 14.76 15.92 11.99
N SER A 105 16.08 15.69 11.92
CA SER A 105 16.89 15.97 10.72
C SER A 105 16.47 15.11 9.53
N GLN A 106 16.15 13.83 9.74
CA GLN A 106 15.65 12.95 8.71
C GLN A 106 14.25 13.38 8.24
N LEU A 107 13.35 13.73 9.15
CA LEU A 107 12.02 14.24 8.81
C LEU A 107 12.11 15.48 7.94
N LYS A 108 12.89 16.49 8.36
CA LYS A 108 13.12 17.74 7.60
C LYS A 108 13.71 17.50 6.21
N LYS A 109 14.58 16.50 6.08
CA LYS A 109 15.28 16.22 4.83
C LYS A 109 14.38 15.51 3.81
N TYR A 110 13.56 14.54 4.24
CA TYR A 110 12.90 13.62 3.32
C TYR A 110 11.39 13.86 3.19
N LEU A 111 10.66 14.14 4.28
CA LEU A 111 9.19 14.18 4.24
C LEU A 111 8.64 15.25 3.31
N PRO A 112 9.13 16.52 3.31
CA PRO A 112 8.56 17.54 2.44
C PRO A 112 8.68 17.21 0.95
N ARG A 113 9.78 16.58 0.55
CA ARG A 113 10.01 16.20 -0.85
C ARG A 113 9.16 15.02 -1.27
N LEU A 114 8.99 14.03 -0.37
CA LEU A 114 8.10 12.88 -0.59
C LEU A 114 6.64 13.35 -0.67
N ALA A 115 6.20 14.19 0.27
CA ALA A 115 4.83 14.65 0.35
C ALA A 115 4.38 15.44 -0.88
N ARG A 116 5.26 16.28 -1.43
CA ARG A 116 5.00 17.06 -2.66
C ARG A 116 5.19 16.25 -3.96
N GLY A 117 5.59 14.98 -3.86
CA GLY A 117 5.87 14.18 -5.06
C GLY A 117 7.10 14.62 -5.86
N GLU A 118 7.99 15.45 -5.26
CA GLU A 118 9.29 15.81 -5.87
C GLU A 118 10.19 14.59 -6.00
N THR A 119 9.95 13.60 -5.17
CA THR A 119 10.59 12.29 -5.23
C THR A 119 9.66 11.22 -4.67
N LEU A 120 9.91 9.98 -5.05
CA LEU A 120 9.24 8.80 -4.51
C LEU A 120 10.13 8.11 -3.47
N GLY A 121 9.52 7.26 -2.66
CA GLY A 121 10.24 6.37 -1.77
C GLY A 121 10.20 4.92 -2.24
N ALA A 122 11.18 4.11 -1.83
CA ALA A 122 11.26 2.70 -2.14
C ALA A 122 11.57 1.85 -0.89
N PHE A 123 10.83 0.76 -0.71
CA PHE A 123 10.95 -0.15 0.44
C PHE A 123 11.70 -1.42 0.03
N CYS A 124 12.84 -1.68 0.68
CA CYS A 124 13.82 -2.67 0.23
C CYS A 124 14.06 -3.76 1.29
N LEU A 125 13.07 -4.62 1.51
CA LEU A 125 13.17 -5.76 2.44
C LEU A 125 13.54 -7.04 1.70
N THR A 126 12.84 -7.34 0.59
CA THR A 126 12.92 -8.58 -0.16
C THR A 126 14.29 -8.79 -0.81
N GLU A 127 14.78 -10.04 -0.77
CA GLU A 127 15.99 -10.51 -1.45
C GLU A 127 15.68 -11.75 -2.27
N PRO A 128 16.55 -12.17 -3.21
CA PRO A 128 16.29 -13.33 -4.06
C PRO A 128 15.92 -14.60 -3.29
N GLN A 129 16.49 -14.81 -2.11
CA GLN A 129 16.23 -15.99 -1.24
C GLN A 129 15.26 -15.70 -0.08
N ALA A 130 14.85 -14.44 0.15
CA ALA A 130 14.08 -14.03 1.32
C ALA A 130 12.89 -13.14 0.92
N GLY A 131 11.72 -13.73 0.75
CA GLY A 131 10.44 -13.06 0.52
C GLY A 131 9.55 -13.14 1.76
N SER A 132 8.71 -14.17 1.85
CA SER A 132 7.81 -14.40 3.01
C SER A 132 8.55 -14.62 4.33
N ASP A 133 9.74 -15.22 4.29
CA ASP A 133 10.65 -15.27 5.43
C ASP A 133 11.56 -14.02 5.43
N ALA A 134 11.00 -12.92 5.91
CA ALA A 134 11.72 -11.64 5.99
C ALA A 134 12.91 -11.67 6.94
N SER A 135 13.01 -12.64 7.85
CA SER A 135 14.14 -12.80 8.78
C SER A 135 15.37 -13.43 8.12
N ALA A 136 15.16 -14.10 6.97
CA ALA A 136 16.22 -14.78 6.22
C ALA A 136 17.03 -13.86 5.30
N ILE A 137 16.81 -12.53 5.33
CA ILE A 137 17.64 -11.59 4.54
C ILE A 137 19.12 -11.79 4.84
N ALA A 138 19.96 -11.64 3.82
CA ALA A 138 21.41 -11.86 3.91
C ALA A 138 22.23 -10.56 3.75
N THR A 139 21.62 -9.46 3.27
CA THR A 139 22.27 -8.15 3.18
C THR A 139 22.84 -7.77 4.54
N ARG A 140 24.13 -7.39 4.56
CA ARG A 140 24.87 -7.02 5.78
C ARG A 140 25.14 -5.52 5.81
N ALA A 141 25.19 -4.97 7.01
CA ALA A 141 25.66 -3.61 7.28
C ALA A 141 26.73 -3.68 8.37
N VAL A 142 27.97 -3.36 8.02
CA VAL A 142 29.11 -3.37 8.95
C VAL A 142 29.50 -1.94 9.25
N ARG A 143 29.61 -1.60 10.55
CA ARG A 143 29.98 -0.26 10.98
C ARG A 143 31.49 -0.03 10.82
N HIS A 144 31.85 1.09 10.20
CA HIS A 144 33.20 1.59 10.03
C HIS A 144 33.26 3.07 10.44
N GLY A 145 33.56 3.30 11.72
CA GLY A 145 33.53 4.66 12.29
C GLY A 145 32.13 5.28 12.27
N SER A 146 31.95 6.35 11.53
CA SER A 146 30.69 7.08 11.37
C SER A 146 29.85 6.65 10.15
N VAL A 147 30.23 5.58 9.46
CA VAL A 147 29.50 5.04 8.31
C VAL A 147 29.22 3.55 8.47
N TYR A 148 28.16 3.07 7.84
CA TYR A 148 27.88 1.66 7.62
C TYR A 148 28.22 1.32 6.17
N ARG A 149 28.87 0.18 5.94
CA ARG A 149 29.05 -0.40 4.60
C ARG A 149 28.04 -1.52 4.39
N LEU A 150 27.12 -1.30 3.44
CA LEU A 150 26.09 -2.27 3.11
C LEU A 150 26.54 -3.12 1.92
N ASN A 151 26.36 -4.43 2.05
CA ASN A 151 26.66 -5.42 1.02
C ASN A 151 25.50 -6.41 0.87
N GLY A 152 24.96 -6.54 -0.35
CA GLY A 152 23.87 -7.45 -0.66
C GLY A 152 23.07 -7.07 -1.90
N THR A 153 21.97 -7.81 -2.11
CA THR A 153 21.07 -7.60 -3.26
C THR A 153 19.64 -7.48 -2.76
N LYS A 154 18.89 -6.49 -3.23
CA LYS A 154 17.45 -6.32 -2.97
C LYS A 154 16.67 -6.55 -4.26
N SER A 155 15.56 -7.27 -4.18
CA SER A 155 14.76 -7.67 -5.34
C SER A 155 13.33 -7.16 -5.22
N TRP A 156 12.65 -7.00 -6.36
CA TRP A 156 11.25 -6.59 -6.44
C TRP A 156 10.96 -5.22 -5.80
N VAL A 157 11.92 -4.31 -5.88
CA VAL A 157 11.82 -2.99 -5.25
C VAL A 157 10.94 -2.06 -6.08
N THR A 158 9.70 -1.85 -5.63
CA THR A 158 8.76 -0.88 -6.24
C THR A 158 9.34 0.53 -6.18
N ASN A 159 9.16 1.33 -7.23
CA ASN A 159 9.78 2.64 -7.44
C ASN A 159 11.31 2.60 -7.56
N GLY A 160 11.93 1.43 -7.59
CA GLY A 160 13.37 1.29 -7.78
C GLY A 160 13.82 1.95 -9.07
N GLY A 161 14.91 2.73 -9.00
CA GLY A 161 15.42 3.53 -10.12
C GLY A 161 14.74 4.90 -10.29
N HIS A 162 13.63 5.16 -9.60
CA HIS A 162 12.89 6.43 -9.61
C HIS A 162 12.79 7.09 -8.24
N ALA A 163 13.04 6.32 -7.17
CA ALA A 163 13.01 6.83 -5.82
C ALA A 163 14.25 7.67 -5.49
N GLY A 164 14.06 8.74 -4.71
CA GLY A 164 15.16 9.53 -4.15
C GLY A 164 15.59 9.07 -2.76
N VAL A 165 14.79 8.22 -2.10
CA VAL A 165 15.13 7.61 -0.83
C VAL A 165 14.64 6.15 -0.78
N TYR A 166 15.49 5.28 -0.26
CA TYR A 166 15.27 3.85 -0.13
C TYR A 166 15.38 3.47 1.35
N ILE A 167 14.36 2.82 1.93
CA ILE A 167 14.51 2.18 3.24
C ILE A 167 15.06 0.78 3.00
N ILE A 168 16.35 0.58 3.29
CA ILE A 168 17.05 -0.69 3.12
C ILE A 168 17.19 -1.39 4.46
N PHE A 169 16.78 -2.65 4.53
CA PHE A 169 16.92 -3.50 5.71
C PHE A 169 18.14 -4.40 5.55
N ALA A 170 19.04 -4.36 6.54
CA ALA A 170 20.29 -5.13 6.53
C ALA A 170 20.63 -5.64 7.91
N LYS A 171 21.38 -6.77 7.99
CA LYS A 171 21.86 -7.33 9.25
C LYS A 171 23.07 -6.56 9.75
N THR A 172 22.91 -5.91 10.90
CA THR A 172 24.01 -5.33 11.69
C THR A 172 24.60 -6.35 12.65
N ASP A 173 23.78 -7.30 13.15
CA ASP A 173 24.23 -8.44 13.94
C ASP A 173 23.62 -9.75 13.40
N PRO A 174 24.36 -10.52 12.58
CA PRO A 174 23.89 -11.79 12.05
C PRO A 174 23.57 -12.86 13.12
N ALA A 175 24.21 -12.80 14.29
CA ALA A 175 24.01 -13.77 15.36
C ALA A 175 22.70 -13.54 16.13
N ALA A 176 22.19 -12.32 16.15
CA ALA A 176 20.94 -11.97 16.85
C ALA A 176 19.66 -12.34 16.07
N GLY A 177 19.76 -13.00 14.90
CA GLY A 177 18.61 -13.46 14.12
C GLY A 177 17.73 -12.30 13.68
N SER A 178 16.43 -12.34 14.03
CA SER A 178 15.46 -11.29 13.68
C SER A 178 15.73 -9.96 14.41
N LYS A 179 16.39 -9.99 15.55
CA LYS A 179 16.78 -8.81 16.33
C LYS A 179 18.08 -8.16 15.84
N GLY A 180 18.75 -8.76 14.88
CA GLY A 180 19.98 -8.23 14.28
C GLY A 180 19.77 -7.43 12.99
N VAL A 181 18.51 -7.16 12.60
CA VAL A 181 18.18 -6.38 11.40
C VAL A 181 17.97 -4.93 11.75
N SER A 182 18.62 -4.03 11.02
CA SER A 182 18.46 -2.56 11.11
C SER A 182 17.93 -1.97 9.82
N ALA A 183 17.36 -0.77 9.89
CA ALA A 183 16.83 -0.04 8.74
C ALA A 183 17.72 1.17 8.44
N PHE A 184 17.93 1.47 7.15
CA PHE A 184 18.78 2.55 6.67
C PHE A 184 18.09 3.36 5.57
N LEU A 185 18.20 4.69 5.64
CA LEU A 185 17.79 5.61 4.59
C LEU A 185 18.96 5.75 3.61
N VAL A 186 18.80 5.22 2.41
CA VAL A 186 19.84 5.21 1.38
C VAL A 186 19.40 6.07 0.21
N GLU A 187 20.30 6.90 -0.28
CA GLU A 187 20.10 7.73 -1.47
C GLU A 187 20.79 7.11 -2.67
N PRO A 188 20.24 7.28 -3.89
CA PRO A 188 20.85 6.72 -5.10
C PRO A 188 22.26 7.28 -5.40
N SER A 189 22.61 8.44 -4.81
CA SER A 189 23.92 9.06 -4.91
C SER A 189 25.00 8.43 -4.03
N PHE A 190 24.65 7.55 -3.08
CA PHE A 190 25.62 6.98 -2.16
C PHE A 190 26.56 6.02 -2.90
N PRO A 191 27.88 6.11 -2.65
CA PRO A 191 28.86 5.21 -3.25
C PRO A 191 28.47 3.74 -3.02
N GLY A 192 28.55 2.91 -4.06
CA GLY A 192 28.25 1.49 -3.97
C GLY A 192 26.78 1.11 -4.13
N PHE A 193 25.84 2.08 -4.24
CA PHE A 193 24.47 1.83 -4.62
C PHE A 193 24.31 1.72 -6.14
N ARG A 194 23.58 0.70 -6.62
CA ARG A 194 23.26 0.53 -8.05
C ARG A 194 21.88 -0.07 -8.26
N VAL A 195 21.19 0.41 -9.27
CA VAL A 195 20.06 -0.29 -9.89
C VAL A 195 20.66 -1.31 -10.86
N ALA A 196 20.51 -2.60 -10.56
CA ALA A 196 21.10 -3.66 -11.36
C ALA A 196 20.30 -3.94 -12.64
N ARG A 197 18.96 -4.01 -12.49
CA ARG A 197 18.02 -4.22 -13.60
C ARG A 197 16.60 -3.86 -13.18
N PHE A 198 15.71 -3.71 -14.17
CA PHE A 198 14.27 -3.67 -13.99
C PHE A 198 13.67 -5.04 -14.29
N GLU A 199 12.62 -5.40 -13.55
CA GLU A 199 11.89 -6.65 -13.75
C GLU A 199 10.90 -6.51 -14.91
N ASP A 200 10.92 -7.42 -15.87
CA ASP A 200 9.87 -7.56 -16.89
C ASP A 200 8.69 -8.32 -16.30
N LYS A 201 7.57 -7.64 -16.13
CA LYS A 201 6.43 -8.12 -15.34
C LYS A 201 5.22 -8.44 -16.20
N MET A 202 4.40 -9.37 -15.73
CA MET A 202 3.10 -9.71 -16.29
C MET A 202 2.14 -8.50 -16.30
N GLY A 203 2.06 -7.75 -15.19
CA GLY A 203 1.19 -6.60 -14.97
C GLY A 203 1.91 -5.49 -14.18
N LEU A 204 1.16 -4.43 -13.85
CA LEU A 204 1.70 -3.20 -13.23
C LEU A 204 2.91 -2.67 -14.02
N ARG A 205 2.82 -2.70 -15.36
CA ARG A 205 3.97 -2.43 -16.22
C ARG A 205 4.39 -0.97 -16.21
N THR A 206 3.49 -0.05 -15.87
CA THR A 206 3.76 1.39 -15.70
C THR A 206 4.36 1.76 -14.34
N SER A 207 4.52 0.79 -13.43
CA SER A 207 5.33 0.88 -12.20
C SER A 207 6.59 0.03 -12.35
N HIS A 208 7.76 0.61 -12.16
CA HIS A 208 9.00 -0.16 -12.26
C HIS A 208 9.30 -0.84 -10.93
N SER A 209 9.70 -2.11 -11.02
CA SER A 209 10.28 -2.88 -9.92
C SER A 209 11.72 -3.19 -10.27
N ALA A 210 12.66 -2.88 -9.37
CA ALA A 210 14.08 -3.04 -9.63
C ALA A 210 14.71 -4.10 -8.73
N GLU A 211 15.80 -4.69 -9.26
CA GLU A 211 16.83 -5.33 -8.46
C GLU A 211 17.90 -4.30 -8.13
N LEU A 212 18.28 -4.20 -6.86
CA LEU A 212 19.32 -3.30 -6.36
C LEU A 212 20.55 -4.10 -5.94
N SER A 213 21.71 -3.61 -6.29
CA SER A 213 23.00 -4.13 -5.86
C SER A 213 23.69 -3.12 -4.93
N LEU A 214 24.13 -3.60 -3.78
CA LEU A 214 24.89 -2.87 -2.78
C LEU A 214 26.28 -3.51 -2.67
N VAL A 215 27.31 -2.76 -3.05
CA VAL A 215 28.71 -3.21 -3.01
C VAL A 215 29.51 -2.17 -2.24
N ASP A 216 29.84 -2.48 -1.00
CA ASP A 216 30.44 -1.53 -0.04
C ASP A 216 29.71 -0.18 -0.03
N CYS A 217 28.36 -0.24 -0.07
CA CYS A 217 27.55 0.96 -0.12
C CYS A 217 27.69 1.73 1.19
N GLU A 218 28.27 2.93 1.09
CA GLU A 218 28.59 3.78 2.25
C GLU A 218 27.37 4.60 2.67
N VAL A 219 26.85 4.30 3.86
CA VAL A 219 25.67 4.95 4.44
C VAL A 219 26.08 5.63 5.73
N PRO A 220 25.95 6.95 5.88
CA PRO A 220 26.24 7.67 7.12
C PRO A 220 25.44 7.08 8.30
N GLU A 221 26.04 7.06 9.50
CA GLU A 221 25.36 6.57 10.71
C GLU A 221 24.06 7.32 10.99
N GLU A 222 24.03 8.61 10.72
CA GLU A 222 22.85 9.46 10.84
C GLU A 222 21.69 9.08 9.90
N ASN A 223 21.94 8.26 8.89
CA ASN A 223 20.94 7.69 7.99
C ASN A 223 20.37 6.35 8.48
N ARG A 224 20.77 5.86 9.67
CA ARG A 224 20.06 4.73 10.29
C ARG A 224 18.68 5.18 10.77
N LEU A 225 17.65 4.46 10.36
CA LEU A 225 16.26 4.74 10.73
C LEU A 225 15.89 3.97 12.00
N GLY A 226 15.66 4.69 13.08
CA GLY A 226 15.38 4.09 14.39
C GLY A 226 16.61 3.42 15.03
N ASP A 227 16.37 2.57 16.03
CA ASP A 227 17.43 1.88 16.78
C ASP A 227 18.00 0.70 16.01
N GLU A 228 19.29 0.41 16.26
CA GLU A 228 19.95 -0.77 15.71
C GLU A 228 19.27 -2.06 16.23
N GLY A 229 19.07 -3.03 15.33
CA GLY A 229 18.37 -4.27 15.65
C GLY A 229 16.82 -4.17 15.59
N HIS A 230 16.24 -3.00 15.40
CA HIS A 230 14.78 -2.81 15.34
C HIS A 230 14.22 -2.76 13.91
N GLY A 231 15.02 -3.03 12.88
CA GLY A 231 14.61 -2.89 11.48
C GLY A 231 13.38 -3.73 11.10
N LEU A 232 13.25 -4.99 11.55
CA LEU A 232 12.04 -5.77 11.24
C LEU A 232 10.79 -5.23 11.92
N ARG A 233 10.91 -4.57 13.08
CA ARG A 233 9.79 -3.86 13.70
C ARG A 233 9.35 -2.70 12.82
N VAL A 234 10.29 -1.87 12.36
CA VAL A 234 10.04 -0.77 11.43
C VAL A 234 9.34 -1.29 10.16
N ALA A 235 9.84 -2.40 9.61
CA ALA A 235 9.27 -3.02 8.41
C ALA A 235 7.81 -3.45 8.60
N PHE A 236 7.51 -4.20 9.66
CA PHE A 236 6.17 -4.75 9.87
C PHE A 236 5.14 -3.69 10.24
N GLU A 237 5.52 -2.65 11.00
CA GLU A 237 4.66 -1.51 11.29
C GLU A 237 4.28 -0.74 10.01
N GLY A 238 5.20 -0.54 9.09
CA GLY A 238 4.92 0.04 7.78
C GLY A 238 3.99 -0.84 6.93
N LEU A 239 4.25 -2.16 6.91
CA LEU A 239 3.45 -3.12 6.15
C LEU A 239 2.00 -3.24 6.65
N ASP A 240 1.72 -2.98 7.94
CA ASP A 240 0.33 -2.96 8.43
C ASP A 240 -0.50 -1.84 7.77
N GLY A 241 0.10 -0.67 7.54
CA GLY A 241 -0.50 0.40 6.75
C GLY A 241 -0.57 0.09 5.26
N GLY A 242 0.49 -0.49 4.71
CA GLY A 242 0.57 -0.88 3.30
C GLY A 242 -0.51 -1.88 2.90
N ARG A 243 -0.85 -2.85 3.77
CA ARG A 243 -1.93 -3.82 3.53
C ARG A 243 -3.29 -3.15 3.34
N ILE A 244 -3.58 -2.06 4.04
CA ILE A 244 -4.81 -1.28 3.84
C ILE A 244 -4.80 -0.66 2.43
N GLY A 245 -3.67 -0.07 2.01
CA GLY A 245 -3.50 0.50 0.67
C GLY A 245 -3.66 -0.53 -0.45
N ILE A 246 -3.06 -1.74 -0.29
CA ILE A 246 -3.24 -2.83 -1.27
C ILE A 246 -4.68 -3.35 -1.26
N GLY A 247 -5.36 -3.34 -0.13
CA GLY A 247 -6.78 -3.62 -0.05
C GLY A 247 -7.61 -2.66 -0.91
N ALA A 248 -7.35 -1.35 -0.77
CA ALA A 248 -7.99 -0.30 -1.57
C ALA A 248 -7.67 -0.42 -3.07
N GLN A 249 -6.40 -0.72 -3.41
CA GLN A 249 -6.00 -0.98 -4.79
C GLN A 249 -6.81 -2.13 -5.42
N GLY A 250 -7.02 -3.23 -4.69
CA GLY A 250 -7.83 -4.35 -5.16
C GLY A 250 -9.29 -3.97 -5.39
N VAL A 251 -9.87 -3.16 -4.51
CA VAL A 251 -11.23 -2.61 -4.67
C VAL A 251 -11.31 -1.73 -5.91
N GLY A 252 -10.34 -0.84 -6.12
CA GLY A 252 -10.30 0.07 -7.28
C GLY A 252 -10.22 -0.69 -8.62
N ILE A 253 -9.29 -1.65 -8.76
CA ILE A 253 -9.19 -2.49 -9.97
C ILE A 253 -10.52 -3.20 -10.24
N ALA A 254 -11.12 -3.81 -9.20
CA ALA A 254 -12.37 -4.54 -9.33
C ALA A 254 -13.53 -3.61 -9.74
N GLN A 255 -13.59 -2.42 -9.18
CA GLN A 255 -14.58 -1.40 -9.54
C GLN A 255 -14.45 -0.98 -11.00
N GLY A 256 -13.23 -0.70 -11.48
CA GLY A 256 -12.98 -0.38 -12.89
C GLY A 256 -13.38 -1.52 -13.84
N ALA A 257 -13.10 -2.76 -13.45
CA ALA A 257 -13.47 -3.94 -14.23
C ALA A 257 -15.00 -4.14 -14.29
N LEU A 258 -15.71 -3.89 -13.18
CA LEU A 258 -17.17 -3.95 -13.11
C LEU A 258 -17.81 -2.85 -14.01
N GLU A 259 -17.32 -1.61 -13.92
CA GLU A 259 -17.81 -0.49 -14.72
C GLU A 259 -17.64 -0.75 -16.22
N ALA A 260 -16.46 -1.22 -16.63
CA ALA A 260 -16.20 -1.62 -18.02
C ALA A 260 -17.13 -2.74 -18.48
N SER A 261 -17.35 -3.75 -17.63
CA SER A 261 -18.22 -4.89 -17.94
C SER A 261 -19.69 -4.49 -18.05
N ALA A 262 -20.17 -3.62 -17.16
CA ALA A 262 -21.54 -3.11 -17.20
C ALA A 262 -21.77 -2.24 -18.44
N ALA A 263 -20.82 -1.38 -18.80
CA ALA A 263 -20.88 -0.57 -20.01
C ALA A 263 -20.91 -1.45 -21.29
N TYR A 264 -20.02 -2.44 -21.34
CA TYR A 264 -19.97 -3.38 -22.46
C TYR A 264 -21.26 -4.21 -22.59
N ALA A 265 -21.80 -4.69 -21.47
CA ALA A 265 -23.03 -5.49 -21.45
C ALA A 265 -24.26 -4.73 -21.97
N LYS A 266 -24.30 -3.40 -21.78
CA LYS A 266 -25.38 -2.53 -22.31
C LYS A 266 -25.29 -2.31 -23.81
N GLN A 267 -24.12 -2.44 -24.43
CA GLN A 267 -23.85 -2.12 -25.83
C GLN A 267 -23.74 -3.36 -26.72
N ARG A 268 -23.06 -4.40 -26.23
CA ARG A 268 -22.80 -5.62 -27.01
C ARG A 268 -24.09 -6.40 -27.25
N ARG A 269 -24.34 -6.71 -28.50
CA ARG A 269 -25.53 -7.48 -28.94
C ARG A 269 -25.12 -8.90 -29.34
N ALA A 270 -25.93 -9.87 -28.95
CA ALA A 270 -25.87 -11.26 -29.38
C ALA A 270 -27.28 -11.88 -29.30
N PHE A 271 -27.60 -12.80 -30.19
CA PHE A 271 -28.93 -13.48 -30.23
C PHE A 271 -30.11 -12.49 -30.24
N GLY A 272 -29.99 -11.40 -30.98
CA GLY A 272 -31.05 -10.44 -31.18
C GLY A 272 -31.24 -9.36 -30.09
N LYS A 273 -30.52 -9.43 -28.96
CA LYS A 273 -30.66 -8.48 -27.85
C LYS A 273 -29.31 -8.10 -27.26
N THR A 274 -29.26 -7.17 -26.29
CA THR A 274 -28.04 -6.83 -25.59
C THR A 274 -27.64 -7.97 -24.64
N ILE A 275 -26.32 -8.19 -24.45
CA ILE A 275 -25.89 -9.29 -23.58
C ILE A 275 -26.29 -9.06 -22.12
N GLY A 276 -26.48 -7.80 -21.69
CA GLY A 276 -27.00 -7.46 -20.35
C GLY A 276 -28.43 -7.94 -20.08
N GLU A 277 -29.17 -8.37 -21.09
CA GLU A 277 -30.49 -8.99 -20.93
C GLU A 277 -30.44 -10.50 -20.62
N PHE A 278 -29.25 -11.12 -20.67
CA PHE A 278 -29.10 -12.53 -20.29
C PHE A 278 -28.86 -12.66 -18.79
N GLN A 279 -29.63 -13.51 -18.12
CA GLN A 279 -29.50 -13.74 -16.67
C GLN A 279 -28.09 -14.14 -16.23
N ALA A 280 -27.36 -14.95 -17.02
CA ALA A 280 -26.00 -15.35 -16.72
C ALA A 280 -25.05 -14.14 -16.63
N ILE A 281 -25.22 -13.13 -17.46
CA ILE A 281 -24.44 -11.87 -17.40
C ILE A 281 -24.87 -11.03 -16.19
N GLN A 282 -26.18 -10.93 -15.93
CA GLN A 282 -26.72 -10.22 -14.75
C GLN A 282 -26.21 -10.80 -13.45
N TRP A 283 -26.15 -12.14 -13.33
CA TRP A 283 -25.61 -12.81 -12.13
C TRP A 283 -24.11 -12.53 -11.94
N MET A 284 -23.32 -12.58 -13.03
CA MET A 284 -21.90 -12.21 -12.93
C MET A 284 -21.71 -10.77 -12.44
N LEU A 285 -22.47 -9.81 -12.97
CA LEU A 285 -22.39 -8.40 -12.55
C LEU A 285 -22.85 -8.22 -11.09
N ALA A 286 -23.91 -8.90 -10.66
CA ALA A 286 -24.41 -8.86 -9.30
C ALA A 286 -23.41 -9.44 -8.30
N ASP A 287 -22.78 -10.58 -8.62
CA ASP A 287 -21.72 -11.18 -7.82
C ASP A 287 -20.52 -10.23 -7.70
N MET A 288 -20.06 -9.66 -8.84
CA MET A 288 -18.95 -8.71 -8.86
C MET A 288 -19.22 -7.52 -7.92
N GLN A 289 -20.41 -6.89 -8.04
CA GLN A 289 -20.82 -5.77 -7.18
C GLN A 289 -20.82 -6.17 -5.69
N THR A 290 -21.41 -7.32 -5.36
CA THR A 290 -21.53 -7.79 -3.98
C THR A 290 -20.15 -8.07 -3.36
N GLU A 291 -19.25 -8.73 -4.10
CA GLU A 291 -17.91 -9.04 -3.64
C GLU A 291 -17.06 -7.75 -3.46
N ILE A 292 -17.22 -6.75 -4.34
CA ILE A 292 -16.54 -5.45 -4.24
C ILE A 292 -17.01 -4.69 -2.98
N GLU A 293 -18.32 -4.63 -2.73
CA GLU A 293 -18.85 -3.95 -1.55
C GLU A 293 -18.35 -4.61 -0.24
N ALA A 294 -18.33 -5.93 -0.18
CA ALA A 294 -17.78 -6.64 0.97
C ALA A 294 -16.30 -6.33 1.21
N ALA A 295 -15.49 -6.27 0.13
CA ALA A 295 -14.09 -5.91 0.22
C ALA A 295 -13.90 -4.45 0.68
N ARG A 296 -14.68 -3.52 0.11
CA ARG A 296 -14.67 -2.10 0.46
C ARG A 296 -14.97 -1.90 1.93
N CYS A 297 -16.00 -2.56 2.47
CA CYS A 297 -16.33 -2.50 3.89
C CYS A 297 -15.17 -2.98 4.78
N LEU A 298 -14.46 -4.05 4.42
CA LEU A 298 -13.30 -4.53 5.18
C LEU A 298 -12.13 -3.54 5.14
N VAL A 299 -11.87 -2.93 3.98
CA VAL A 299 -10.81 -1.92 3.81
C VAL A 299 -11.11 -0.66 4.62
N GLN A 300 -12.33 -0.13 4.51
CA GLN A 300 -12.77 1.05 5.25
C GLN A 300 -12.80 0.81 6.76
N HIS A 301 -13.22 -0.37 7.20
CA HIS A 301 -13.16 -0.74 8.61
C HIS A 301 -11.72 -0.76 9.15
N ALA A 302 -10.77 -1.31 8.39
CA ALA A 302 -9.36 -1.30 8.79
C ALA A 302 -8.77 0.12 8.82
N ALA A 303 -9.17 0.97 7.86
CA ALA A 303 -8.79 2.39 7.81
C ALA A 303 -9.34 3.16 9.01
N TRP A 304 -10.64 3.01 9.30
CA TRP A 304 -11.29 3.63 10.45
C TRP A 304 -10.66 3.21 11.78
N LEU A 305 -10.33 1.93 11.96
CA LEU A 305 -9.65 1.45 13.17
C LEU A 305 -8.29 2.14 13.36
N ARG A 306 -7.55 2.35 12.28
CA ARG A 306 -6.28 3.09 12.33
C ARG A 306 -6.47 4.53 12.78
N ASP A 307 -7.43 5.24 12.19
CA ASP A 307 -7.74 6.64 12.52
C ASP A 307 -8.29 6.78 13.95
N SER A 308 -8.98 5.76 14.44
CA SER A 308 -9.47 5.70 15.82
C SER A 308 -8.38 5.36 16.85
N GLY A 309 -7.13 5.18 16.46
CA GLY A 309 -6.04 4.85 17.35
C GLY A 309 -6.10 3.44 17.96
N ALA A 310 -6.72 2.48 17.27
CA ALA A 310 -6.82 1.10 17.73
C ALA A 310 -5.42 0.50 17.98
N ARG A 311 -5.24 -0.17 19.13
CA ARG A 311 -3.95 -0.75 19.55
C ARG A 311 -3.41 -1.80 18.56
N THR A 312 -4.29 -2.49 17.87
CA THR A 312 -3.94 -3.61 16.98
C THR A 312 -4.70 -3.48 15.67
N ILE A 313 -4.02 -3.05 14.62
CA ILE A 313 -4.61 -2.94 13.26
C ILE A 313 -4.19 -4.11 12.36
N GLY A 314 -3.05 -4.78 12.65
CA GLY A 314 -2.46 -5.82 11.81
C GLY A 314 -3.44 -6.92 11.36
N PRO A 315 -4.21 -7.57 12.25
CA PRO A 315 -5.18 -8.58 11.85
C PRO A 315 -6.32 -8.04 10.98
N HIS A 316 -6.74 -6.79 11.18
CA HIS A 316 -7.79 -6.15 10.39
C HIS A 316 -7.28 -5.77 9.00
N SER A 317 -6.08 -5.18 8.90
CA SER A 317 -5.42 -4.91 7.62
C SER A 317 -5.12 -6.19 6.83
N ALA A 318 -4.77 -7.28 7.53
CA ALA A 318 -4.58 -8.59 6.92
C ALA A 318 -5.89 -9.15 6.34
N ARG A 319 -7.04 -9.03 7.05
CA ARG A 319 -8.37 -9.44 6.54
C ARG A 319 -8.77 -8.63 5.32
N ALA A 320 -8.59 -7.31 5.37
CA ALA A 320 -8.89 -6.41 4.25
C ALA A 320 -8.06 -6.78 3.01
N LYS A 321 -6.73 -6.94 3.17
CA LYS A 321 -5.82 -7.29 2.10
C LYS A 321 -6.11 -8.69 1.54
N LEU A 322 -6.30 -9.69 2.40
CA LEU A 322 -6.59 -11.06 1.97
C LEU A 322 -7.85 -11.12 1.12
N TYR A 323 -8.95 -10.59 1.66
CA TYR A 323 -10.24 -10.68 0.96
C TYR A 323 -10.20 -9.90 -0.36
N SER A 324 -9.71 -8.66 -0.34
CA SER A 324 -9.64 -7.79 -1.52
C SER A 324 -8.76 -8.39 -2.63
N SER A 325 -7.58 -8.93 -2.29
CA SER A 325 -6.66 -9.51 -3.27
C SER A 325 -7.18 -10.81 -3.92
N GLU A 326 -7.92 -11.62 -3.19
CA GLU A 326 -8.58 -12.82 -3.71
C GLU A 326 -9.83 -12.45 -4.52
N MET A 327 -10.62 -11.49 -4.04
CA MET A 327 -11.83 -10.97 -4.69
C MET A 327 -11.50 -10.38 -6.06
N VAL A 328 -10.52 -9.49 -6.15
CA VAL A 328 -10.19 -8.80 -7.41
C VAL A 328 -9.83 -9.80 -8.52
N ASN A 329 -9.09 -10.87 -8.20
CA ASN A 329 -8.75 -11.91 -9.18
C ASN A 329 -9.99 -12.64 -9.72
N ARG A 330 -11.02 -12.86 -8.88
CA ARG A 330 -12.31 -13.44 -9.34
C ARG A 330 -13.10 -12.46 -10.20
N VAL A 331 -13.12 -11.16 -9.80
CA VAL A 331 -13.86 -10.10 -10.50
C VAL A 331 -13.28 -9.86 -11.89
N VAL A 332 -11.96 -9.69 -12.02
CA VAL A 332 -11.34 -9.43 -13.33
C VAL A 332 -11.46 -10.64 -14.27
N ALA A 333 -11.46 -11.88 -13.74
CA ALA A 333 -11.72 -13.08 -14.53
C ALA A 333 -13.15 -13.07 -15.10
N LYS A 334 -14.16 -12.70 -14.28
CA LYS A 334 -15.54 -12.51 -14.74
C LYS A 334 -15.64 -11.39 -15.78
N ALA A 335 -14.90 -10.29 -15.59
CA ALA A 335 -14.87 -9.18 -16.54
C ALA A 335 -14.34 -9.60 -17.92
N VAL A 336 -13.21 -10.31 -17.97
CA VAL A 336 -12.68 -10.87 -19.23
C VAL A 336 -13.71 -11.79 -19.87
N GLN A 337 -14.38 -12.66 -19.09
CA GLN A 337 -15.40 -13.59 -19.58
C GLN A 337 -16.61 -12.86 -20.19
N ILE A 338 -17.11 -11.79 -19.54
CA ILE A 338 -18.22 -10.96 -20.05
C ILE A 338 -17.87 -10.33 -21.42
N HIS A 339 -16.62 -9.89 -21.59
CA HIS A 339 -16.15 -9.27 -22.84
C HIS A 339 -15.86 -10.33 -23.94
N GLY A 340 -15.77 -11.62 -23.61
CA GLY A 340 -15.44 -12.66 -24.57
C GLY A 340 -14.05 -12.46 -25.21
N SER A 341 -13.95 -12.68 -26.52
CA SER A 341 -12.67 -12.49 -27.25
C SER A 341 -12.13 -11.06 -27.16
N GLN A 342 -13.00 -10.06 -27.06
CA GLN A 342 -12.59 -8.67 -26.85
C GLN A 342 -11.87 -8.48 -25.52
N GLY A 343 -12.30 -9.19 -24.47
CA GLY A 343 -11.64 -9.14 -23.14
C GLY A 343 -10.25 -9.77 -23.11
N PHE A 344 -9.89 -10.55 -24.13
CA PHE A 344 -8.56 -11.16 -24.28
C PHE A 344 -7.62 -10.31 -25.16
N SER A 345 -8.13 -9.23 -25.76
CA SER A 345 -7.35 -8.33 -26.61
C SER A 345 -6.68 -7.24 -25.76
N ARG A 346 -5.41 -6.91 -26.07
CA ARG A 346 -4.70 -5.75 -25.49
C ARG A 346 -5.33 -4.39 -25.81
N GLU A 347 -6.39 -4.36 -26.59
CA GLU A 347 -7.22 -3.18 -26.82
C GLU A 347 -8.30 -2.98 -25.76
N SER A 348 -8.47 -3.95 -24.86
CA SER A 348 -9.43 -3.93 -23.76
C SER A 348 -8.75 -3.62 -22.43
N ASP A 349 -9.36 -2.73 -21.62
CA ASP A 349 -8.84 -2.42 -20.29
C ASP A 349 -8.94 -3.61 -19.32
N VAL A 350 -9.92 -4.50 -19.50
CA VAL A 350 -10.11 -5.65 -18.60
C VAL A 350 -8.99 -6.69 -18.72
N GLU A 351 -8.36 -6.81 -19.90
CA GLU A 351 -7.17 -7.64 -20.10
C GLU A 351 -6.01 -7.12 -19.23
N ARG A 352 -5.73 -5.82 -19.26
CA ARG A 352 -4.71 -5.18 -18.45
C ARG A 352 -5.01 -5.34 -16.96
N MET A 353 -6.26 -5.06 -16.54
CA MET A 353 -6.70 -5.23 -15.15
C MET A 353 -6.54 -6.68 -14.66
N TYR A 354 -6.76 -7.66 -15.53
CA TYR A 354 -6.52 -9.07 -15.20
C TYR A 354 -5.05 -9.37 -14.91
N ARG A 355 -4.13 -8.82 -15.72
CA ARG A 355 -2.69 -8.95 -15.48
C ARG A 355 -2.25 -8.22 -14.21
N ASP A 356 -2.76 -7.01 -14.01
CA ASP A 356 -2.42 -6.16 -12.87
C ASP A 356 -2.88 -6.76 -11.54
N ALA A 357 -4.09 -7.32 -11.50
CA ALA A 357 -4.67 -7.90 -10.30
C ALA A 357 -3.90 -9.11 -9.76
N ARG A 358 -3.18 -9.86 -10.64
CA ARG A 358 -2.58 -11.13 -10.24
C ARG A 358 -1.57 -11.01 -9.11
N VAL A 359 -0.79 -9.94 -9.06
CA VAL A 359 0.26 -9.76 -8.06
C VAL A 359 -0.28 -9.44 -6.66
N LEU A 360 -1.53 -8.97 -6.54
CA LEU A 360 -2.09 -8.55 -5.25
C LEU A 360 -2.14 -9.68 -4.22
N THR A 361 -2.21 -10.94 -4.65
CA THR A 361 -2.14 -12.10 -3.74
C THR A 361 -0.71 -12.42 -3.29
N THR A 362 0.31 -11.74 -3.84
CA THR A 362 1.72 -12.09 -3.64
C THR A 362 2.48 -11.04 -2.83
N TYR A 363 2.44 -9.77 -3.22
CA TYR A 363 3.25 -8.72 -2.58
C TYR A 363 2.60 -8.18 -1.29
N GLU A 364 3.38 -7.44 -0.49
CA GLU A 364 3.04 -6.97 0.87
C GLU A 364 2.53 -8.09 1.80
N GLY A 365 3.14 -9.27 1.63
CA GLY A 365 2.75 -10.50 2.29
C GLY A 365 1.73 -11.29 1.48
N THR A 366 2.08 -12.52 1.13
CA THR A 366 1.21 -13.40 0.35
C THR A 366 -0.12 -13.67 1.06
N SER A 367 -1.11 -14.19 0.33
CA SER A 367 -2.39 -14.62 0.91
C SER A 367 -2.19 -15.61 2.08
N GLU A 368 -1.17 -16.46 2.00
CA GLU A 368 -0.79 -17.41 3.06
C GLU A 368 -0.26 -16.67 4.30
N ILE A 369 0.57 -15.66 4.10
CA ILE A 369 1.07 -14.82 5.20
C ILE A 369 -0.09 -14.06 5.87
N GLN A 370 -1.04 -13.51 5.11
CA GLN A 370 -2.22 -12.88 5.71
C GLN A 370 -3.02 -13.86 6.56
N ARG A 371 -3.24 -15.10 6.07
CA ARG A 371 -3.92 -16.17 6.84
C ARG A 371 -3.16 -16.49 8.13
N MET A 372 -1.83 -16.54 8.09
CA MET A 372 -1.02 -16.74 9.31
C MET A 372 -1.18 -15.60 10.32
N VAL A 373 -1.22 -14.35 9.86
CA VAL A 373 -1.42 -13.18 10.75
C VAL A 373 -2.79 -13.26 11.42
N ILE A 374 -3.83 -13.54 10.65
CA ILE A 374 -5.21 -13.67 11.13
C ILE A 374 -5.34 -14.83 12.13
N ALA A 375 -4.78 -16.01 11.80
CA ALA A 375 -4.86 -17.20 12.65
C ALA A 375 -4.13 -16.99 13.98
N ARG A 376 -2.96 -16.36 13.98
CA ARG A 376 -2.21 -16.04 15.21
C ARG A 376 -2.98 -15.11 16.14
N ASP A 377 -3.69 -14.15 15.59
CA ASP A 377 -4.56 -13.27 16.37
C ASP A 377 -5.71 -14.04 17.03
N LEU A 378 -6.41 -14.87 16.24
CA LEU A 378 -7.50 -15.72 16.73
C LEU A 378 -7.06 -16.70 17.83
N LEU A 379 -5.83 -17.21 17.75
CA LEU A 379 -5.25 -18.15 18.72
C LEU A 379 -4.58 -17.45 19.92
N GLY A 380 -4.62 -16.12 20.02
CA GLY A 380 -3.98 -15.36 21.09
C GLY A 380 -2.46 -15.28 21.04
N GLN A 381 -1.81 -15.91 20.03
CA GLN A 381 -0.35 -15.98 19.90
C GLN A 381 0.33 -14.63 19.64
N THR A 382 -0.45 -13.62 19.27
CA THR A 382 0.04 -12.25 19.04
C THR A 382 0.25 -11.51 20.38
N ARG A 383 -0.54 -11.80 21.42
CA ARG A 383 -0.47 -11.19 22.75
C ARG A 383 0.76 -11.66 23.51
N GLU A 384 1.05 -12.96 23.51
CA GLU A 384 2.22 -13.53 24.19
C GLU A 384 3.55 -12.95 23.70
N ARG A 385 3.65 -12.58 22.41
CA ARG A 385 4.85 -11.93 21.84
C ARG A 385 4.96 -10.45 22.21
N ALA A 386 3.88 -9.75 22.50
CA ALA A 386 3.89 -8.36 22.95
C ALA A 386 4.31 -8.29 24.43
N ASP A 387 3.75 -9.16 25.28
CA ASP A 387 4.04 -9.22 26.73
C ASP A 387 5.45 -9.73 27.01
N SER A 388 5.97 -10.67 26.21
CA SER A 388 7.35 -11.15 26.31
C SER A 388 8.42 -10.11 25.86
N ARG A 389 8.01 -8.96 25.33
CA ARG A 389 8.88 -7.86 24.85
C ARG A 389 8.99 -6.68 25.82
N GLY A 390 8.55 -6.86 27.08
CA GLY A 390 8.80 -5.90 28.16
C GLY A 390 8.18 -4.52 27.95
N ALA A 391 6.88 -4.46 27.64
CA ALA A 391 6.13 -3.24 27.83
C ALA A 391 5.75 -3.14 29.30
N GLU A 392 6.43 -2.29 30.08
CA GLU A 392 5.92 -1.88 31.40
C GLU A 392 4.50 -1.33 31.23
N PRO A 393 3.55 -1.71 32.10
CA PRO A 393 2.20 -1.15 32.03
C PRO A 393 2.28 0.36 32.36
N VAL A 394 1.98 1.18 31.37
CA VAL A 394 1.72 2.62 31.63
C VAL A 394 0.57 2.69 32.60
N ALA A 395 0.83 3.17 33.82
CA ALA A 395 -0.15 3.35 34.88
C ALA A 395 -1.36 4.12 34.33
N ALA A 396 -2.52 3.52 34.43
CA ALA A 396 -3.79 4.14 34.08
C ALA A 396 -3.98 5.39 34.94
N GLY A 397 -3.76 6.56 34.36
CA GLY A 397 -4.15 7.84 34.94
C GLY A 397 -5.64 7.83 35.20
N ALA A 398 -6.02 8.05 36.46
CA ALA A 398 -7.37 8.05 36.95
C ALA A 398 -8.26 8.99 36.13
N ALA A 399 -9.20 8.43 35.39
CA ALA A 399 -10.28 9.18 34.78
C ALA A 399 -11.16 9.77 35.89
N ALA A 400 -11.24 11.09 35.95
CA ALA A 400 -12.14 11.82 36.86
C ALA A 400 -13.58 11.44 36.53
N SER A 401 -14.27 10.91 37.52
CA SER A 401 -15.70 10.61 37.52
C SER A 401 -16.49 11.92 37.38
N PRO A 402 -17.52 12.03 36.52
CA PRO A 402 -18.45 13.15 36.59
C PRO A 402 -19.37 13.00 37.80
N ARG A 403 -19.46 14.05 38.61
CA ARG A 403 -20.34 14.15 39.75
C ARG A 403 -21.81 13.97 39.34
N ALA A 404 -22.45 13.01 39.95
CA ALA A 404 -23.90 12.92 40.00
C ALA A 404 -24.46 14.05 40.88
N GLY A 405 -25.50 14.70 40.43
CA GLY A 405 -26.30 15.55 41.29
C GLY A 405 -26.96 16.72 40.56
N GLU A 406 -28.17 16.49 40.06
CA GLU A 406 -29.28 17.42 40.30
C GLU A 406 -30.59 16.73 39.91
N ARG A 407 -31.35 16.43 40.97
CA ARG A 407 -32.74 15.94 40.89
C ARG A 407 -33.61 17.14 40.51
N PHE A 408 -34.36 17.04 39.45
CA PHE A 408 -35.50 17.90 39.24
C PHE A 408 -36.71 17.29 39.96
N THR A 409 -37.12 17.94 41.04
CA THR A 409 -38.41 17.74 41.71
C THR A 409 -39.39 18.76 41.17
N GLY A 410 -40.57 18.31 40.83
CA GLY A 410 -41.79 19.00 41.14
C GLY A 410 -42.49 19.77 40.04
N GLY A 411 -43.67 19.31 39.70
CA GLY A 411 -44.84 20.02 40.10
C GLY A 411 -45.74 20.56 38.98
N ARG A 412 -46.84 19.87 38.82
CA ARG A 412 -48.16 20.20 38.27
C ARG A 412 -48.36 20.02 36.78
#